data_50d5568b516151e88800dffee95a03f0
#
_entry.id   50d5568b516151e88800dffee95a03f0
#
_cell.length_a   1.000
_cell.length_b   1.000
_cell.length_c   1.000
_cell.angle_alpha   90.00
_cell.angle_beta   90.00
_cell.angle_gamma   90.00
#
_symmetry.space_group_name_H-M   'P 1'
#
loop_
_entity.id
_entity.type
_entity.pdbx_description
1 polymer ?
#
loop_
_entity_poly.entity_id
_entity_poly.type
_entity_poly.pdbx_seq_one_letter_code
_entity_poly.pdbx_strand_id
1 'polypeptide(L)'
;MVKNVNGEIYSDLITSSRPESFWGGGVRNVSAVTKIIIHGIGGTNKEGIWSTWKVGSNRQASAHYVCTHDEIIGCVGENYIAWHSGALGSVNNYNTIGVEHINSEIGDINDSSTYLFDPRTIENGAMLVADICKRLGIQPNRQNILSHREVSATACPQTLDIEKYVKLVQDYYYGRKSSGNKPQESKSRGVYTMRIITFKDNIDGFKKDGMYLFNFNRGTYNHLKNAEEVKFVEKAYKDANGVNIPHENASRSYPCHVRYIEGFNLVDIDK
;
A
#
# COMPACT_ATOMS: atom_id res chain seq x y z
N MET A 1 -8.41 3.95 -13.96
CA MET A 1 -8.89 5.36 -13.96
C MET A 1 -7.78 6.26 -13.46
N VAL A 2 -7.93 7.59 -13.56
CA VAL A 2 -6.96 8.57 -13.04
C VAL A 2 -7.63 9.52 -12.06
N LYS A 3 -6.86 10.04 -11.12
CA LYS A 3 -7.25 11.07 -10.16
C LYS A 3 -6.53 12.36 -10.54
N ASN A 4 -7.26 13.46 -10.67
CA ASN A 4 -6.68 14.78 -10.88
C ASN A 4 -6.68 15.53 -9.55
N VAL A 5 -5.51 16.02 -9.14
CA VAL A 5 -5.34 16.82 -7.93
C VAL A 5 -4.59 18.09 -8.33
N ASN A 6 -5.28 19.23 -8.32
CA ASN A 6 -4.71 20.54 -8.67
C ASN A 6 -3.99 20.59 -10.04
N GLY A 7 -4.49 19.85 -11.03
CA GLY A 7 -3.88 19.77 -12.36
C GLY A 7 -2.83 18.67 -12.53
N GLU A 8 -2.45 17.99 -11.47
CA GLU A 8 -1.57 16.83 -11.52
C GLU A 8 -2.36 15.53 -11.68
N ILE A 9 -1.90 14.65 -12.56
CA ILE A 9 -2.55 13.38 -12.90
C ILE A 9 -1.86 12.23 -12.14
N TYR A 10 -2.64 11.45 -11.42
CA TYR A 10 -2.19 10.30 -10.67
C TYR A 10 -3.04 9.06 -10.99
N SER A 11 -2.53 7.87 -10.65
CA SER A 11 -3.35 6.67 -10.53
C SER A 11 -4.49 6.90 -9.52
N ASP A 12 -5.67 6.35 -9.77
CA ASP A 12 -6.78 6.39 -8.80
C ASP A 12 -6.57 5.49 -7.58
N LEU A 13 -5.46 4.73 -7.56
CA LEU A 13 -5.02 3.93 -6.43
C LEU A 13 -4.36 4.76 -5.32
N ILE A 14 -4.01 6.04 -5.57
CA ILE A 14 -3.43 6.85 -4.49
C ILE A 14 -4.41 7.02 -3.33
N THR A 15 -3.91 6.81 -2.12
CA THR A 15 -4.63 7.04 -0.86
C THR A 15 -4.54 8.50 -0.44
N SER A 16 -3.40 9.14 -0.75
CA SER A 16 -3.13 10.54 -0.44
C SER A 16 -2.25 11.16 -1.53
N SER A 17 -2.16 12.50 -1.53
CA SER A 17 -1.21 13.24 -2.36
C SER A 17 -0.53 14.31 -1.53
N ARG A 18 0.69 14.66 -1.92
CA ARG A 18 1.47 15.70 -1.23
C ARG A 18 1.26 17.03 -1.94
N PRO A 19 0.86 18.09 -1.21
CA PRO A 19 0.66 19.43 -1.78
C PRO A 19 1.95 20.23 -1.94
N GLU A 20 3.06 19.71 -1.43
CA GLU A 20 4.35 20.39 -1.45
C GLU A 20 4.92 20.47 -2.88
N SER A 21 5.56 21.58 -3.20
CA SER A 21 6.36 21.70 -4.42
C SER A 21 7.65 20.90 -4.26
N PHE A 22 7.74 19.80 -4.98
CA PHE A 22 8.95 18.99 -5.07
C PHE A 22 9.79 19.37 -6.29
N TRP A 23 11.09 19.04 -6.27
CA TRP A 23 11.96 19.21 -7.41
C TRP A 23 11.43 18.47 -8.63
N GLY A 24 11.43 19.13 -9.80
CA GLY A 24 10.92 18.52 -11.02
C GLY A 24 11.29 19.32 -12.27
N GLY A 25 11.12 18.70 -13.43
CA GLY A 25 11.53 19.24 -14.74
C GLY A 25 10.41 19.86 -15.57
N GLY A 26 9.27 20.23 -14.98
CA GLY A 26 8.13 20.83 -15.68
C GLY A 26 7.14 19.80 -16.26
N VAL A 27 6.24 20.28 -17.11
CA VAL A 27 5.13 19.50 -17.70
C VAL A 27 5.63 18.59 -18.82
N ARG A 28 5.04 17.40 -18.93
CA ARG A 28 5.21 16.49 -20.06
C ARG A 28 3.87 15.92 -20.52
N ASN A 29 3.83 15.41 -21.74
CA ASN A 29 2.73 14.54 -22.16
C ASN A 29 2.92 13.17 -21.52
N VAL A 30 1.87 12.65 -20.86
CA VAL A 30 1.91 11.32 -20.21
C VAL A 30 2.23 10.20 -21.22
N SER A 31 1.85 10.36 -22.49
CA SER A 31 2.19 9.41 -23.57
C SER A 31 3.68 9.31 -23.88
N ALA A 32 4.52 10.23 -23.37
CA ALA A 32 5.97 10.13 -23.48
C ALA A 32 6.55 9.08 -22.52
N VAL A 33 5.78 8.64 -21.53
CA VAL A 33 6.22 7.62 -20.57
C VAL A 33 6.23 6.25 -21.23
N THR A 34 7.38 5.62 -21.24
CA THR A 34 7.59 4.29 -21.83
C THR A 34 8.15 3.27 -20.84
N LYS A 35 8.64 3.71 -19.70
CA LYS A 35 9.28 2.85 -18.70
C LYS A 35 8.96 3.30 -17.28
N ILE A 36 9.14 2.36 -16.35
CA ILE A 36 8.96 2.59 -14.91
C ILE A 36 10.26 2.20 -14.20
N ILE A 37 10.72 3.07 -13.31
CA ILE A 37 11.92 2.84 -12.50
C ILE A 37 11.50 2.57 -11.06
N ILE A 38 11.96 1.44 -10.54
CA ILE A 38 11.68 0.98 -9.18
C ILE A 38 12.82 1.40 -8.28
N HIS A 39 12.43 2.07 -7.19
CA HIS A 39 13.34 2.60 -6.19
C HIS A 39 13.04 2.04 -4.80
N GLY A 40 14.06 2.04 -3.96
CA GLY A 40 13.95 1.94 -2.50
C GLY A 40 14.52 3.21 -1.88
N ILE A 41 13.78 3.82 -0.99
CA ILE A 41 14.07 5.15 -0.44
C ILE A 41 15.39 5.21 0.34
N GLY A 42 15.80 4.08 0.95
CA GLY A 42 16.92 4.09 1.90
C GLY A 42 16.54 4.79 3.22
N GLY A 43 15.29 4.69 3.61
CA GLY A 43 14.73 5.29 4.81
C GLY A 43 13.43 4.64 5.26
N THR A 44 13.14 4.71 6.55
CA THR A 44 11.91 4.17 7.17
C THR A 44 10.90 5.25 7.52
N ASN A 45 11.26 6.54 7.35
CA ASN A 45 10.42 7.68 7.71
C ASN A 45 10.07 8.52 6.48
N LYS A 46 8.79 8.57 6.13
CA LYS A 46 8.30 9.35 5.00
C LYS A 46 8.48 10.87 5.17
N GLU A 47 8.38 11.40 6.37
CA GLU A 47 8.56 12.85 6.62
C GLU A 47 9.99 13.31 6.31
N GLY A 48 10.98 12.45 6.53
CA GLY A 48 12.36 12.69 6.10
C GLY A 48 12.50 12.82 4.59
N ILE A 49 11.68 12.07 3.83
CA ILE A 49 11.66 12.15 2.37
C ILE A 49 11.16 13.51 1.90
N TRP A 50 10.03 13.96 2.46
CA TRP A 50 9.44 15.25 2.09
C TRP A 50 10.40 16.41 2.32
N SER A 51 11.11 16.41 3.44
CA SER A 51 12.10 17.44 3.77
C SER A 51 13.28 17.46 2.78
N THR A 52 13.65 16.31 2.21
CA THR A 52 14.75 16.21 1.23
C THR A 52 14.32 16.53 -0.20
N TRP A 53 13.07 16.29 -0.56
CA TRP A 53 12.57 16.52 -1.93
C TRP A 53 11.95 17.91 -2.14
N LYS A 54 11.61 18.59 -1.08
CA LYS A 54 11.01 19.92 -1.15
C LYS A 54 11.91 20.90 -1.90
N VAL A 55 11.31 21.73 -2.79
CA VAL A 55 12.04 22.79 -3.48
C VAL A 55 12.72 23.70 -2.46
N GLY A 56 13.99 23.97 -2.67
CA GLY A 56 14.85 24.71 -1.73
C GLY A 56 15.69 23.79 -0.80
N SER A 57 15.47 22.48 -0.81
CA SER A 57 16.37 21.54 -0.15
C SER A 57 17.70 21.39 -0.92
N ASN A 58 18.72 20.88 -0.24
CA ASN A 58 20.04 20.65 -0.88
C ASN A 58 20.02 19.45 -1.86
N ARG A 59 19.07 18.54 -1.74
CA ARG A 59 18.94 17.36 -2.60
C ARG A 59 17.89 17.61 -3.67
N GLN A 60 18.33 17.83 -4.90
CA GLN A 60 17.45 17.99 -6.07
C GLN A 60 16.96 16.64 -6.56
N ALA A 61 15.99 16.06 -5.87
CA ALA A 61 15.39 14.78 -6.19
C ALA A 61 13.89 14.78 -5.88
N SER A 62 13.15 13.92 -6.59
CA SER A 62 11.74 13.63 -6.33
C SER A 62 11.36 12.32 -7.04
N ALA A 63 10.20 11.76 -6.74
CA ALA A 63 9.60 10.68 -7.51
C ALA A 63 8.10 10.95 -7.72
N HIS A 64 7.47 10.17 -8.60
CA HIS A 64 6.04 10.33 -8.87
C HIS A 64 5.20 9.74 -7.73
N TYR A 65 5.66 8.63 -7.15
CA TYR A 65 4.95 7.90 -6.12
C TYR A 65 5.87 7.41 -5.02
N VAL A 66 5.33 7.36 -3.81
CA VAL A 66 5.91 6.65 -2.67
C VAL A 66 4.92 5.61 -2.18
N CYS A 67 5.36 4.37 -2.08
CA CYS A 67 4.60 3.25 -1.53
C CYS A 67 5.09 2.93 -0.11
N THR A 68 4.15 2.80 0.81
CA THR A 68 4.36 2.29 2.17
C THR A 68 3.55 1.00 2.34
N HIS A 69 3.59 0.39 3.51
CA HIS A 69 2.79 -0.81 3.80
C HIS A 69 1.27 -0.53 3.83
N ASP A 70 0.86 0.73 3.97
CA ASP A 70 -0.54 1.14 4.14
C ASP A 70 -0.99 2.25 3.18
N GLU A 71 -0.06 2.88 2.43
CA GLU A 71 -0.38 4.00 1.54
C GLU A 71 0.27 3.86 0.17
N ILE A 72 -0.39 4.41 -0.84
CA ILE A 72 0.19 4.81 -2.11
C ILE A 72 0.06 6.32 -2.20
N ILE A 73 1.17 7.04 -2.18
CA ILE A 73 1.21 8.50 -2.06
C ILE A 73 1.62 9.10 -3.39
N GLY A 74 0.78 9.98 -3.97
CA GLY A 74 1.13 10.78 -5.12
C GLY A 74 2.00 11.98 -4.70
N CYS A 75 3.16 12.14 -5.33
CA CYS A 75 4.13 13.20 -4.99
C CYS A 75 4.35 14.17 -6.14
N VAL A 76 4.61 13.66 -7.35
CA VAL A 76 4.69 14.43 -8.59
C VAL A 76 3.76 13.79 -9.60
N GLY A 77 2.87 14.56 -10.21
CA GLY A 77 1.91 14.04 -11.19
C GLY A 77 2.58 13.37 -12.40
N GLU A 78 1.95 12.35 -12.96
CA GLU A 78 2.47 11.63 -14.14
C GLU A 78 2.64 12.55 -15.36
N ASN A 79 1.90 13.66 -15.41
CA ASN A 79 2.01 14.70 -16.41
C ASN A 79 3.12 15.74 -16.11
N TYR A 80 3.94 15.51 -15.10
CA TYR A 80 5.13 16.28 -14.76
C TYR A 80 6.36 15.38 -14.75
N ILE A 81 7.56 15.99 -14.81
CA ILE A 81 8.83 15.28 -14.78
C ILE A 81 9.37 15.27 -13.35
N ALA A 82 9.40 14.11 -12.70
CA ALA A 82 10.09 13.95 -11.42
C ALA A 82 11.59 13.70 -11.64
N TRP A 83 12.43 14.08 -10.69
CA TRP A 83 13.89 13.91 -10.76
C TRP A 83 14.33 12.70 -9.93
N HIS A 84 14.22 11.51 -10.50
CA HIS A 84 14.44 10.25 -9.79
C HIS A 84 15.51 9.32 -10.40
N SER A 85 15.67 9.35 -11.75
CA SER A 85 16.50 8.32 -12.40
C SER A 85 17.98 8.67 -12.42
N GLY A 86 18.32 9.95 -12.40
CA GLY A 86 19.70 10.42 -12.59
C GLY A 86 20.33 9.99 -13.93
N ALA A 87 19.56 9.33 -14.79
CA ALA A 87 20.03 8.77 -16.06
C ALA A 87 20.12 9.85 -17.15
N LEU A 88 21.18 9.76 -17.95
CA LEU A 88 21.43 10.59 -19.11
C LEU A 88 21.43 9.69 -20.36
N GLY A 89 20.37 9.65 -21.12
CA GLY A 89 20.31 8.81 -22.32
C GLY A 89 18.89 8.49 -22.74
N SER A 90 18.72 7.34 -23.39
CA SER A 90 17.42 6.88 -23.90
C SER A 90 16.41 6.57 -22.78
N VAL A 91 16.87 6.27 -21.56
CA VAL A 91 16.06 6.13 -20.37
C VAL A 91 16.40 7.28 -19.44
N ASN A 92 15.46 8.16 -19.15
CA ASN A 92 15.70 9.37 -18.35
C ASN A 92 14.40 9.83 -17.64
N ASN A 93 14.47 10.90 -16.87
CA ASN A 93 13.31 11.44 -16.13
C ASN A 93 12.11 11.81 -17.02
N TYR A 94 12.35 12.22 -18.28
CA TYR A 94 11.26 12.65 -19.18
C TYR A 94 10.36 11.47 -19.59
N ASN A 95 10.94 10.29 -19.83
CA ASN A 95 10.20 9.14 -20.36
C ASN A 95 9.95 8.01 -19.32
N THR A 96 10.18 8.31 -18.05
CA THR A 96 9.99 7.35 -16.97
C THR A 96 9.06 7.84 -15.87
N ILE A 97 8.42 6.90 -15.17
CA ILE A 97 7.77 7.12 -13.87
C ILE A 97 8.62 6.45 -12.79
N GLY A 98 8.97 7.21 -11.74
CA GLY A 98 9.66 6.69 -10.55
C GLY A 98 8.67 6.28 -9.47
N VAL A 99 8.84 5.06 -8.96
CA VAL A 99 8.05 4.51 -7.85
C VAL A 99 8.99 4.11 -6.72
N GLU A 100 8.92 4.83 -5.63
CA GLU A 100 9.71 4.60 -4.42
C GLU A 100 8.99 3.66 -3.44
N HIS A 101 9.77 2.81 -2.80
CA HIS A 101 9.31 1.90 -1.76
C HIS A 101 10.00 2.24 -0.46
N ILE A 102 9.24 2.52 0.60
CA ILE A 102 9.81 2.78 1.92
C ILE A 102 10.34 1.49 2.53
N ASN A 103 11.53 1.56 3.16
CA ASN A 103 12.06 0.42 3.88
C ASN A 103 11.31 0.21 5.20
N SER A 104 11.11 -1.03 5.61
CA SER A 104 10.55 -1.36 6.93
C SER A 104 11.62 -1.31 8.01
N GLU A 105 12.87 -1.59 7.62
CA GLU A 105 14.03 -1.65 8.52
C GLU A 105 15.30 -1.29 7.76
N ILE A 106 16.24 -0.66 8.46
CA ILE A 106 17.61 -0.41 8.03
C ILE A 106 18.51 -0.97 9.13
N GLY A 107 19.22 -2.03 8.83
CA GLY A 107 20.19 -2.62 9.77
C GLY A 107 21.46 -1.77 9.87
N ASP A 108 22.43 -2.01 9.00
CA ASP A 108 23.64 -1.16 8.91
C ASP A 108 23.45 -0.11 7.81
N ILE A 109 23.56 1.17 8.16
CA ILE A 109 23.43 2.28 7.22
C ILE A 109 24.46 2.24 6.08
N ASN A 110 25.58 1.58 6.27
CA ASN A 110 26.63 1.42 5.27
C ASN A 110 26.50 0.14 4.43
N ASP A 111 25.55 -0.74 4.79
CA ASP A 111 25.31 -2.00 4.08
C ASP A 111 23.86 -2.09 3.59
N SER A 112 23.66 -1.74 2.33
CA SER A 112 22.34 -1.77 1.69
C SER A 112 21.72 -3.18 1.61
N SER A 113 22.49 -4.25 1.82
CA SER A 113 21.99 -5.62 1.88
C SER A 113 21.17 -5.90 3.17
N THR A 114 21.25 -5.00 4.15
CA THR A 114 20.50 -5.07 5.40
C THR A 114 19.18 -4.27 5.38
N TYR A 115 18.87 -3.62 4.25
CA TYR A 115 17.68 -2.80 4.10
C TYR A 115 16.48 -3.67 3.71
N LEU A 116 15.51 -3.80 4.57
CA LEU A 116 14.35 -4.67 4.37
C LEU A 116 13.11 -3.88 3.92
N PHE A 117 12.17 -4.58 3.29
CA PHE A 117 10.88 -4.04 2.89
C PHE A 117 9.74 -4.85 3.51
N ASP A 118 8.70 -4.17 3.96
CA ASP A 118 7.43 -4.84 4.29
C ASP A 118 6.83 -5.43 2.99
N PRO A 119 6.42 -6.70 2.99
CA PRO A 119 5.80 -7.32 1.82
C PRO A 119 4.61 -6.54 1.26
N ARG A 120 3.84 -5.84 2.11
CA ARG A 120 2.71 -5.00 1.69
C ARG A 120 3.17 -3.74 0.95
N THR A 121 4.33 -3.16 1.31
CA THR A 121 4.94 -2.06 0.55
C THR A 121 5.25 -2.50 -0.87
N ILE A 122 5.82 -3.69 -1.03
CA ILE A 122 6.13 -4.29 -2.33
C ILE A 122 4.84 -4.58 -3.11
N GLU A 123 3.82 -5.08 -2.43
CA GLU A 123 2.52 -5.40 -3.03
C GLU A 123 1.79 -4.14 -3.51
N ASN A 124 1.74 -3.08 -2.70
CA ASN A 124 1.17 -1.79 -3.06
C ASN A 124 1.87 -1.19 -4.29
N GLY A 125 3.20 -1.23 -4.32
CA GLY A 125 3.96 -0.77 -5.47
C GLY A 125 3.70 -1.60 -6.73
N ALA A 126 3.64 -2.92 -6.63
CA ALA A 126 3.38 -3.79 -7.77
C ALA A 126 1.95 -3.59 -8.33
N MET A 127 0.98 -3.40 -7.46
CA MET A 127 -0.42 -3.08 -7.85
C MET A 127 -0.48 -1.73 -8.58
N LEU A 128 0.18 -0.70 -8.06
CA LEU A 128 0.29 0.61 -8.68
C LEU A 128 0.96 0.53 -10.06
N VAL A 129 2.10 -0.17 -10.17
CA VAL A 129 2.84 -0.32 -11.44
C VAL A 129 1.99 -1.07 -12.47
N ALA A 130 1.23 -2.08 -12.06
CA ALA A 130 0.31 -2.78 -12.94
C ALA A 130 -0.80 -1.86 -13.48
N ASP A 131 -1.34 -0.96 -12.65
CA ASP A 131 -2.31 0.05 -13.08
C ASP A 131 -1.69 1.03 -14.09
N ILE A 132 -0.50 1.55 -13.80
CA ILE A 132 0.23 2.45 -14.71
C ILE A 132 0.47 1.75 -16.05
N CYS A 133 0.95 0.51 -16.04
CA CYS A 133 1.18 -0.30 -17.24
C CYS A 133 -0.11 -0.45 -18.09
N LYS A 134 -1.24 -0.76 -17.45
CA LYS A 134 -2.54 -0.89 -18.13
C LYS A 134 -2.98 0.42 -18.77
N ARG A 135 -2.89 1.52 -18.03
CA ARG A 135 -3.36 2.83 -18.50
C ARG A 135 -2.51 3.39 -19.63
N LEU A 136 -1.19 3.17 -19.57
CA LEU A 136 -0.25 3.74 -20.54
C LEU A 136 0.11 2.77 -21.67
N GLY A 137 -0.45 1.55 -21.69
CA GLY A 137 -0.15 0.54 -22.71
C GLY A 137 1.28 -0.02 -22.61
N ILE A 138 1.92 0.09 -21.44
CA ILE A 138 3.27 -0.40 -21.19
C ILE A 138 3.21 -1.91 -20.87
N GLN A 139 3.97 -2.72 -21.62
CA GLN A 139 4.06 -4.15 -21.30
C GLN A 139 4.82 -4.36 -19.98
N PRO A 140 4.24 -5.13 -19.02
CA PRO A 140 4.85 -5.34 -17.70
C PRO A 140 5.97 -6.39 -17.77
N ASN A 141 7.10 -6.00 -18.31
CA ASN A 141 8.26 -6.88 -18.47
C ASN A 141 9.55 -6.17 -18.06
N ARG A 142 10.67 -6.93 -18.04
CA ARG A 142 11.98 -6.42 -17.64
C ARG A 142 12.59 -5.40 -18.63
N GLN A 143 12.05 -5.25 -19.82
CA GLN A 143 12.48 -4.18 -20.74
C GLN A 143 11.88 -2.81 -20.33
N ASN A 144 10.71 -2.81 -19.69
CA ASN A 144 9.95 -1.62 -19.36
C ASN A 144 9.89 -1.29 -17.87
N ILE A 145 10.12 -2.27 -17.01
CA ILE A 145 10.20 -2.10 -15.55
C ILE A 145 11.62 -2.41 -15.12
N LEU A 146 12.35 -1.36 -14.74
CA LEU A 146 13.77 -1.40 -14.42
C LEU A 146 14.01 -1.04 -12.95
N SER A 147 15.05 -1.59 -12.36
CA SER A 147 15.56 -1.09 -11.09
C SER A 147 16.46 0.13 -11.32
N HIS A 148 16.54 1.02 -10.33
CA HIS A 148 17.36 2.23 -10.45
C HIS A 148 18.82 1.92 -10.76
N ARG A 149 19.37 0.83 -10.20
CA ARG A 149 20.77 0.40 -10.45
C ARG A 149 21.06 -0.01 -11.90
N GLU A 150 20.03 -0.26 -12.70
CA GLU A 150 20.22 -0.58 -14.12
C GLU A 150 20.34 0.66 -15.00
N VAL A 151 19.99 1.82 -14.49
CA VAL A 151 20.02 3.08 -15.21
C VAL A 151 20.99 4.12 -14.62
N SER A 152 21.44 3.89 -13.38
CA SER A 152 22.35 4.78 -12.66
C SER A 152 23.26 4.00 -11.71
N ALA A 153 24.44 4.52 -11.42
CA ALA A 153 25.40 3.91 -10.49
C ALA A 153 24.94 4.08 -9.04
N THR A 154 24.13 3.14 -8.54
CA THR A 154 23.53 3.19 -7.19
C THR A 154 23.25 1.78 -6.66
N ALA A 155 23.17 1.64 -5.33
CA ALA A 155 22.67 0.41 -4.69
C ALA A 155 21.15 0.29 -4.72
N CYS A 156 20.42 1.36 -5.05
CA CYS A 156 18.96 1.38 -5.11
C CYS A 156 18.43 0.40 -6.19
N PRO A 157 17.44 -0.38 -5.90
CA PRO A 157 16.56 -0.42 -4.72
C PRO A 157 16.97 -1.44 -3.62
N GLN A 158 18.20 -1.45 -3.19
CA GLN A 158 18.74 -2.26 -2.08
C GLN A 158 18.42 -3.77 -2.27
N THR A 159 17.70 -4.39 -1.32
CA THR A 159 17.36 -5.82 -1.32
C THR A 159 16.14 -6.18 -2.17
N LEU A 160 15.45 -5.19 -2.79
CA LEU A 160 14.29 -5.46 -3.62
C LEU A 160 14.68 -6.32 -4.84
N ASP A 161 14.10 -7.52 -4.91
CA ASP A 161 14.27 -8.46 -6.01
C ASP A 161 13.38 -8.04 -7.20
N ILE A 162 13.99 -7.44 -8.21
CA ILE A 162 13.26 -6.89 -9.35
C ILE A 162 12.57 -7.97 -10.20
N GLU A 163 13.11 -9.18 -10.27
CA GLU A 163 12.50 -10.27 -11.03
C GLU A 163 11.20 -10.73 -10.37
N LYS A 164 11.23 -10.94 -9.05
CA LYS A 164 10.03 -11.26 -8.27
C LYS A 164 9.02 -10.11 -8.30
N TYR A 165 9.50 -8.86 -8.24
CA TYR A 165 8.66 -7.69 -8.34
C TYR A 165 7.91 -7.62 -9.66
N VAL A 166 8.60 -7.78 -10.80
CA VAL A 166 7.96 -7.76 -12.13
C VAL A 166 6.96 -8.91 -12.29
N LYS A 167 7.27 -10.10 -11.75
CA LYS A 167 6.31 -11.20 -11.74
C LYS A 167 5.04 -10.84 -10.96
N LEU A 168 5.18 -10.18 -9.81
CA LEU A 168 4.05 -9.71 -9.02
C LEU A 168 3.23 -8.64 -9.78
N VAL A 169 3.89 -7.71 -10.47
CA VAL A 169 3.23 -6.74 -11.36
C VAL A 169 2.43 -7.45 -12.45
N GLN A 170 3.00 -8.48 -13.08
CA GLN A 170 2.31 -9.29 -14.10
C GLN A 170 1.07 -9.99 -13.53
N ASP A 171 1.14 -10.47 -12.29
CA ASP A 171 0.00 -11.14 -11.64
C ASP A 171 -1.17 -10.17 -11.45
N TYR A 172 -0.92 -8.91 -11.09
CA TYR A 172 -1.94 -7.86 -11.05
C TYR A 172 -2.39 -7.41 -12.44
N TYR A 173 -1.46 -7.28 -13.37
CA TYR A 173 -1.75 -6.84 -14.73
C TYR A 173 -2.69 -7.82 -15.45
N TYR A 174 -2.44 -9.13 -15.35
CA TYR A 174 -3.23 -10.16 -15.99
C TYR A 174 -4.41 -10.67 -15.14
N GLY A 175 -4.66 -10.08 -13.98
CA GLY A 175 -5.78 -10.45 -13.11
C GLY A 175 -5.61 -11.78 -12.38
N ARG A 176 -4.40 -12.33 -12.32
CA ARG A 176 -4.08 -13.53 -11.52
C ARG A 176 -4.06 -13.25 -10.02
N LYS A 177 -3.75 -12.01 -9.65
CA LYS A 177 -4.04 -11.43 -8.33
C LYS A 177 -5.09 -10.34 -8.50
N SER A 178 -6.06 -10.33 -7.63
CA SER A 178 -7.06 -9.26 -7.53
C SER A 178 -6.46 -8.10 -6.74
N SER A 179 -6.63 -6.87 -7.23
CA SER A 179 -6.40 -5.65 -6.46
C SER A 179 -7.48 -5.47 -5.38
N GLY A 180 -7.84 -6.55 -4.71
CA GLY A 180 -8.95 -6.63 -3.76
C GLY A 180 -8.86 -5.71 -2.55
N ASN A 181 -7.76 -4.96 -2.42
CA ASN A 181 -7.66 -3.88 -1.47
C ASN A 181 -6.97 -2.71 -2.16
N LYS A 182 -7.74 -1.70 -2.63
CA LYS A 182 -7.18 -0.34 -2.64
C LYS A 182 -6.59 -0.12 -1.25
N PRO A 183 -5.35 0.41 -1.12
CA PRO A 183 -4.87 0.84 0.17
C PRO A 183 -5.94 1.77 0.76
N GLN A 184 -6.56 1.33 1.82
CA GLN A 184 -7.63 2.10 2.44
C GLN A 184 -6.94 3.21 3.22
N GLU A 185 -7.42 4.46 3.12
CA GLU A 185 -6.98 5.55 3.99
C GLU A 185 -6.81 5.01 5.40
N SER A 186 -5.59 5.06 5.92
CA SER A 186 -5.26 4.46 7.20
C SER A 186 -6.04 5.15 8.31
N LYS A 187 -7.14 4.55 8.71
CA LYS A 187 -7.59 4.69 10.09
C LYS A 187 -6.91 3.57 10.87
N SER A 188 -5.80 3.93 11.51
CA SER A 188 -5.08 3.19 12.57
C SER A 188 -4.76 1.72 12.34
N ARG A 189 -3.47 1.39 12.59
CA ARG A 189 -2.87 0.09 12.97
C ARG A 189 -3.72 -1.14 12.71
N GLY A 190 -3.23 -2.03 11.81
CA GLY A 190 -3.49 -3.47 11.70
C GLY A 190 -4.75 -4.02 12.37
N VAL A 191 -5.92 -3.48 12.05
CA VAL A 191 -7.18 -4.08 12.48
C VAL A 191 -7.45 -5.19 11.48
N TYR A 192 -7.28 -6.43 11.91
CA TYR A 192 -7.84 -7.56 11.20
C TYR A 192 -9.31 -7.25 10.96
N THR A 193 -9.72 -7.23 9.69
CA THR A 193 -11.04 -6.75 9.26
C THR A 193 -12.18 -7.64 9.74
N MET A 194 -11.84 -8.85 10.21
CA MET A 194 -12.77 -9.80 10.82
C MET A 194 -12.20 -10.29 12.14
N ARG A 195 -13.08 -10.41 13.14
CA ARG A 195 -12.76 -10.94 14.47
C ARG A 195 -13.93 -11.76 15.02
N ILE A 196 -13.62 -12.76 15.81
CA ILE A 196 -14.62 -13.41 16.67
C ILE A 196 -14.53 -12.75 18.04
N ILE A 197 -15.63 -12.15 18.49
CA ILE A 197 -15.72 -11.48 19.79
C ILE A 197 -16.69 -12.26 20.69
N THR A 198 -16.19 -12.67 21.86
CA THR A 198 -17.01 -13.27 22.91
C THR A 198 -17.34 -12.22 23.95
N PHE A 199 -18.61 -12.00 24.19
CA PHE A 199 -19.06 -11.05 25.21
C PHE A 199 -19.10 -11.71 26.59
N LYS A 200 -18.43 -11.12 27.56
CA LYS A 200 -18.42 -11.61 28.97
C LYS A 200 -19.55 -11.02 29.81
N ASP A 201 -20.22 -10.03 29.30
CA ASP A 201 -21.38 -9.36 29.90
C ASP A 201 -22.49 -9.17 28.87
N ASN A 202 -23.73 -8.97 29.32
CA ASN A 202 -24.78 -8.47 28.43
C ASN A 202 -24.48 -7.00 28.09
N ILE A 203 -24.28 -6.74 26.80
CA ILE A 203 -24.06 -5.40 26.24
C ILE A 203 -25.15 -5.21 25.19
N ASP A 204 -25.65 -4.02 25.01
CA ASP A 204 -26.77 -3.72 24.12
C ASP A 204 -26.67 -4.41 22.76
N GLY A 205 -27.62 -5.34 22.51
CA GLY A 205 -27.65 -6.17 21.31
C GLY A 205 -26.83 -7.46 21.35
N PHE A 206 -25.95 -7.65 22.35
CA PHE A 206 -25.06 -8.83 22.46
C PHE A 206 -25.29 -9.58 23.76
N LYS A 207 -25.37 -10.89 23.68
CA LYS A 207 -25.61 -11.76 24.85
C LYS A 207 -24.31 -12.17 25.52
N LYS A 208 -24.33 -12.26 26.86
CA LYS A 208 -23.25 -12.83 27.64
C LYS A 208 -22.90 -14.24 27.13
N ASP A 209 -21.59 -14.50 27.02
CA ASP A 209 -20.96 -15.72 26.49
C ASP A 209 -21.35 -16.03 25.02
N GLY A 210 -22.07 -15.12 24.34
CA GLY A 210 -22.31 -15.20 22.92
C GLY A 210 -21.04 -14.87 22.13
N MET A 211 -20.78 -15.64 21.07
CA MET A 211 -19.71 -15.38 20.09
C MET A 211 -20.28 -14.76 18.84
N TYR A 212 -19.63 -13.71 18.37
CA TYR A 212 -20.06 -12.97 17.20
C TYR A 212 -18.90 -12.77 16.26
N LEU A 213 -19.14 -12.98 14.96
CA LEU A 213 -18.22 -12.66 13.89
C LEU A 213 -18.44 -11.21 13.45
N PHE A 214 -17.46 -10.35 13.68
CA PHE A 214 -17.47 -8.96 13.22
C PHE A 214 -16.69 -8.80 11.92
N ASN A 215 -17.27 -8.11 10.97
CA ASN A 215 -16.60 -7.61 9.78
C ASN A 215 -16.57 -6.08 9.82
N PHE A 216 -15.49 -5.52 10.34
CA PHE A 216 -15.35 -4.09 10.54
C PHE A 216 -15.28 -3.29 9.22
N ASN A 217 -14.81 -3.90 8.12
CA ASN A 217 -14.80 -3.24 6.82
C ASN A 217 -16.20 -3.02 6.25
N ARG A 218 -17.11 -3.95 6.54
CA ARG A 218 -18.49 -3.89 6.06
C ARG A 218 -19.45 -3.26 7.07
N GLY A 219 -19.00 -3.04 8.32
CA GLY A 219 -19.87 -2.61 9.40
C GLY A 219 -20.95 -3.63 9.73
N THR A 220 -20.64 -4.94 9.64
CA THR A 220 -21.62 -6.02 9.84
C THR A 220 -21.16 -7.00 10.90
N TYR A 221 -22.11 -7.70 11.52
CA TYR A 221 -21.81 -8.82 12.42
C TYR A 221 -22.84 -9.95 12.28
N ASN A 222 -22.43 -11.16 12.69
CA ASN A 222 -23.27 -12.36 12.79
C ASN A 222 -23.12 -13.00 14.15
N HIS A 223 -24.20 -13.50 14.71
CA HIS A 223 -24.16 -14.36 15.88
C HIS A 223 -23.75 -15.79 15.47
N LEU A 224 -22.65 -16.29 16.03
CA LEU A 224 -22.21 -17.68 15.84
C LEU A 224 -22.96 -18.57 16.85
N LYS A 225 -23.90 -19.35 16.34
CA LYS A 225 -24.90 -20.05 17.16
C LYS A 225 -24.39 -21.32 17.84
N ASN A 226 -23.31 -21.89 17.31
CA ASN A 226 -22.74 -23.15 17.81
C ASN A 226 -21.26 -23.28 17.47
N ALA A 227 -20.60 -24.30 18.06
CA ALA A 227 -19.18 -24.54 17.86
C ALA A 227 -18.81 -24.97 16.44
N GLU A 228 -19.74 -25.49 15.64
CA GLU A 228 -19.48 -25.88 14.26
C GLU A 228 -19.36 -24.66 13.35
N GLU A 229 -20.24 -23.67 13.56
CA GLU A 229 -20.14 -22.39 12.86
C GLU A 229 -18.81 -21.67 13.16
N VAL A 230 -18.38 -21.70 14.43
CA VAL A 230 -17.08 -21.13 14.82
C VAL A 230 -15.94 -21.83 14.07
N LYS A 231 -15.88 -23.17 14.09
CA LYS A 231 -14.86 -23.95 13.37
C LYS A 231 -14.89 -23.71 11.86
N PHE A 232 -16.08 -23.58 11.29
CA PHE A 232 -16.22 -23.26 9.86
C PHE A 232 -15.62 -21.92 9.52
N VAL A 233 -15.96 -20.88 10.30
CA VAL A 233 -15.42 -19.52 10.12
C VAL A 233 -13.90 -19.48 10.30
N GLU A 234 -13.39 -20.14 11.36
CA GLU A 234 -11.95 -20.24 11.61
C GLU A 234 -11.21 -20.88 10.44
N LYS A 235 -11.73 -22.01 9.94
CA LYS A 235 -11.15 -22.72 8.82
C LYS A 235 -11.19 -21.87 7.55
N ALA A 236 -12.35 -21.32 7.20
CA ALA A 236 -12.53 -20.49 6.00
C ALA A 236 -11.61 -19.25 6.03
N TYR A 237 -11.48 -18.61 7.20
CA TYR A 237 -10.59 -17.46 7.37
C TYR A 237 -9.12 -17.83 7.21
N LYS A 238 -8.71 -18.97 7.82
CA LYS A 238 -7.35 -19.49 7.72
C LYS A 238 -7.00 -19.88 6.28
N ASP A 239 -7.91 -20.56 5.59
CA ASP A 239 -7.73 -20.98 4.19
C ASP A 239 -7.60 -19.75 3.26
N ALA A 240 -8.34 -18.67 3.54
CA ALA A 240 -8.32 -17.45 2.74
C ALA A 240 -7.13 -16.52 3.03
N ASN A 241 -6.65 -16.48 4.29
CA ASN A 241 -5.69 -15.46 4.75
C ASN A 241 -4.34 -16.05 5.23
N GLY A 242 -4.22 -17.38 5.35
CA GLY A 242 -3.02 -18.06 5.82
C GLY A 242 -2.77 -17.94 7.32
N VAL A 243 -3.61 -17.19 8.06
CA VAL A 243 -3.50 -16.93 9.50
C VAL A 243 -4.83 -17.24 10.20
N ASN A 244 -4.78 -17.50 11.51
CA ASN A 244 -5.99 -17.71 12.27
C ASN A 244 -6.77 -16.39 12.44
N ILE A 245 -8.11 -16.48 12.46
CA ILE A 245 -8.95 -15.32 12.79
C ILE A 245 -8.70 -14.92 14.26
N PRO A 246 -8.54 -13.61 14.56
CA PRO A 246 -8.36 -13.15 15.94
C PRO A 246 -9.62 -13.40 16.78
N HIS A 247 -9.43 -13.92 17.99
CA HIS A 247 -10.47 -14.03 19.02
C HIS A 247 -10.23 -13.00 20.10
N GLU A 248 -11.28 -12.30 20.50
CA GLU A 248 -11.25 -11.29 21.57
C GLU A 248 -12.39 -11.50 22.56
N ASN A 249 -12.18 -11.03 23.79
CA ASN A 249 -13.20 -10.98 24.80
C ASN A 249 -13.60 -9.51 25.04
N ALA A 250 -14.88 -9.19 24.89
CA ALA A 250 -15.41 -7.88 25.24
C ALA A 250 -16.13 -7.95 26.58
N SER A 251 -15.88 -7.00 27.47
CA SER A 251 -16.57 -6.88 28.75
C SER A 251 -16.67 -5.41 29.17
N ARG A 252 -17.66 -5.11 30.05
CA ARG A 252 -17.81 -3.76 30.63
C ARG A 252 -16.61 -3.37 31.49
N SER A 253 -15.85 -4.33 32.00
CA SER A 253 -14.59 -4.09 32.72
C SER A 253 -13.47 -3.56 31.83
N TYR A 254 -13.63 -3.64 30.51
CA TYR A 254 -12.72 -3.08 29.51
C TYR A 254 -13.48 -2.11 28.60
N PRO A 255 -13.80 -0.89 29.08
CA PRO A 255 -14.66 0.08 28.37
C PRO A 255 -14.15 0.47 26.96
N CYS A 256 -12.85 0.31 26.71
CA CYS A 256 -12.28 0.57 25.38
C CYS A 256 -12.79 -0.43 24.32
N HIS A 257 -13.05 -1.68 24.69
CA HIS A 257 -13.61 -2.68 23.76
C HIS A 257 -15.07 -2.38 23.42
N VAL A 258 -15.86 -1.97 24.42
CA VAL A 258 -17.26 -1.60 24.22
C VAL A 258 -17.38 -0.33 23.37
N ARG A 259 -16.63 0.72 23.69
CA ARG A 259 -16.59 1.97 22.90
C ARG A 259 -16.11 1.76 21.47
N TYR A 260 -15.22 0.79 21.26
CA TYR A 260 -14.76 0.42 19.93
C TYR A 260 -15.90 -0.18 19.11
N ILE A 261 -16.72 -1.04 19.70
CA ILE A 261 -17.88 -1.67 19.05
C ILE A 261 -19.01 -0.64 18.85
N GLU A 262 -19.31 0.18 19.85
CA GLU A 262 -20.32 1.24 19.79
C GLU A 262 -20.00 2.35 18.77
N GLY A 263 -18.70 2.55 18.45
CA GLY A 263 -18.24 3.51 17.45
C GLY A 263 -18.52 3.08 15.99
N PHE A 264 -18.96 1.83 15.78
CA PHE A 264 -19.35 1.32 14.46
C PHE A 264 -20.87 1.19 14.39
N ASN A 265 -21.48 1.79 13.35
CA ASN A 265 -22.88 1.52 13.01
C ASN A 265 -22.97 0.11 12.41
N LEU A 266 -22.97 -0.91 13.27
CA LEU A 266 -22.93 -2.31 12.87
C LEU A 266 -24.34 -2.81 12.54
N VAL A 267 -24.46 -3.53 11.45
CA VAL A 267 -25.72 -4.14 10.99
C VAL A 267 -25.66 -5.65 11.27
N ASP A 268 -26.70 -6.14 11.95
CA ASP A 268 -26.93 -7.57 12.14
C ASP A 268 -27.42 -8.16 10.82
N ILE A 269 -26.64 -9.07 10.24
CA ILE A 269 -27.00 -9.68 8.94
C ILE A 269 -27.81 -10.99 9.10
N ASP A 270 -28.12 -11.39 10.33
CA ASP A 270 -29.06 -12.49 10.65
C ASP A 270 -30.51 -12.00 10.75
N LYS A 271 -30.73 -10.68 10.62
CA LYS A 271 -32.05 -10.03 10.57
C LYS A 271 -32.32 -9.54 9.17
#